data_e1f84d9b445da8b685c236ab176383d5
#
_entry.id   e1f84d9b445da8b685c236ab176383d5
#
_cell.length_a   1.000
_cell.length_b   1.000
_cell.length_c   1.000
_cell.angle_alpha   90.00
_cell.angle_beta   90.00
_cell.angle_gamma   90.00
#
_symmetry.space_group_name_H-M   'P 1'
#
loop_
_entity.id
_entity.type
_entity.pdbx_description
1 polymer ?
#
loop_
_entity_poly.entity_id
_entity_poly.type
_entity_poly.pdbx_seq_one_letter_code
_entity_poly.pdbx_strand_id
1 'polypeptide(L)'
;MLSGIPIPKDAIRPPETVLVNITPQETRVAVLEENNICELHIERNSGHSLVGNIYLGVVRRVLPGMQSAFIDIGLERAAFLHIVDVLEQRRNPDETQRIEHMLFEGQSVLVQVIKDPINTKGARLSTQISLAGRFLVHLPQEDHIGISQRIEDDAERHSLRERLTNLLPEDACHGYIIRTNAENATDEQLQSDIHYLTKVWEHIQEQAKIQPPETLLYQDLPLSLRVLRDMFSLDTQKILVDSTENHRRMTRFAEQYVHGALGRIELFKGERPLFETHNVEQEISRALQPRVNLNFGSYLIIESTEAMTTIDVNTGGFVGARNFDETIFRTNLEACHTIARELRLRNLGGIIIIDFIDMAQEAHREAVLQELAKALAFDRTRVTLNGFTSLGLVELTRKRSRENLSQILCEPCPSCQGRGRLKTPQTICYEIQREVVREARRYDAQSFRILAAPNVIDLFLDEESQSLAMLIDFIGKPISLAVETAYTQEQYDIVLM
;
A
#
# COMPACT_ATOMS: atom_id res chain seq x y z
N MET A 1 -22.85 8.02 -16.18
CA MET A 1 -22.14 7.29 -15.11
C MET A 1 -22.16 5.83 -15.53
N LEU A 2 -21.00 5.26 -15.85
CA LEU A 2 -20.90 3.81 -16.14
C LEU A 2 -21.16 3.10 -14.81
N SER A 3 -22.27 2.37 -14.72
CA SER A 3 -22.55 1.50 -13.57
C SER A 3 -21.50 0.39 -13.57
N GLY A 4 -20.63 0.35 -12.56
CA GLY A 4 -19.63 -0.70 -12.41
C GLY A 4 -20.29 -2.09 -12.38
N ILE A 5 -19.52 -3.10 -12.77
CA ILE A 5 -19.98 -4.51 -12.70
C ILE A 5 -20.10 -4.88 -11.21
N PRO A 6 -21.25 -5.44 -10.78
CA PRO A 6 -21.44 -5.81 -9.39
C PRO A 6 -20.49 -6.95 -9.00
N ILE A 7 -19.77 -6.76 -7.89
CA ILE A 7 -18.91 -7.80 -7.29
C ILE A 7 -19.78 -8.63 -6.36
N PRO A 8 -19.88 -9.97 -6.55
CA PRO A 8 -20.72 -10.84 -5.73
C PRO A 8 -20.28 -10.80 -4.26
N LYS A 9 -21.22 -10.71 -3.33
CA LYS A 9 -20.93 -10.69 -1.89
C LYS A 9 -21.08 -12.05 -1.20
N ASP A 10 -21.87 -12.93 -1.81
CA ASP A 10 -22.19 -14.25 -1.27
C ASP A 10 -21.14 -15.32 -1.63
N ALA A 11 -19.97 -14.90 -2.09
CA ALA A 11 -18.88 -15.82 -2.41
C ALA A 11 -18.38 -16.48 -1.10
N ILE A 12 -18.50 -17.82 -1.02
CA ILE A 12 -17.98 -18.60 0.11
C ILE A 12 -16.46 -18.41 0.16
N ARG A 13 -15.97 -17.81 1.23
CA ARG A 13 -14.52 -17.59 1.42
C ARG A 13 -13.83 -18.91 1.71
N PRO A 14 -12.64 -19.15 1.13
CA PRO A 14 -11.83 -20.27 1.50
C PRO A 14 -11.36 -20.15 2.96
N PRO A 15 -11.07 -21.29 3.62
CA PRO A 15 -10.54 -21.28 4.98
C PRO A 15 -9.21 -20.55 5.05
N GLU A 16 -9.10 -19.61 6.01
CA GLU A 16 -7.93 -18.78 6.19
C GLU A 16 -7.03 -19.29 7.32
N THR A 17 -5.71 -19.22 7.14
CA THR A 17 -4.70 -19.34 8.18
C THR A 17 -3.91 -18.05 8.24
N VAL A 18 -3.77 -17.47 9.43
CA VAL A 18 -3.00 -16.24 9.63
C VAL A 18 -1.68 -16.58 10.34
N LEU A 19 -0.58 -16.16 9.75
CA LEU A 19 0.77 -16.30 10.33
C LEU A 19 1.22 -14.96 10.86
N VAL A 20 1.67 -14.92 12.11
CA VAL A 20 2.17 -13.72 12.79
C VAL A 20 3.62 -13.96 13.19
N ASN A 21 4.54 -13.37 12.44
CA ASN A 21 5.98 -13.42 12.68
C ASN A 21 6.45 -12.12 13.34
N ILE A 22 7.13 -12.22 14.45
CA ILE A 22 7.51 -11.07 15.27
C ILE A 22 9.00 -11.12 15.56
N THR A 23 9.69 -10.07 15.14
CA THR A 23 11.09 -9.81 15.47
C THR A 23 11.22 -8.49 16.23
N PRO A 24 12.36 -8.21 16.87
CA PRO A 24 12.59 -6.90 17.48
C PRO A 24 12.51 -5.71 16.51
N GLN A 25 12.73 -5.94 15.23
CA GLN A 25 12.76 -4.91 14.20
C GLN A 25 11.43 -4.71 13.50
N GLU A 26 10.65 -5.79 13.32
CA GLU A 26 9.39 -5.73 12.58
C GLU A 26 8.41 -6.83 13.00
N THR A 27 7.12 -6.54 12.81
CA THR A 27 6.02 -7.52 12.86
C THR A 27 5.52 -7.75 11.45
N ARG A 28 5.45 -9.02 11.04
CA ARG A 28 4.95 -9.40 9.71
C ARG A 28 3.76 -10.34 9.88
N VAL A 29 2.74 -10.13 9.07
CA VAL A 29 1.52 -10.97 9.07
C VAL A 29 1.23 -11.41 7.65
N ALA A 30 1.14 -12.71 7.44
CA ALA A 30 0.73 -13.32 6.17
C ALA A 30 -0.63 -14.01 6.36
N VAL A 31 -1.55 -13.79 5.40
CA VAL A 31 -2.83 -14.50 5.34
C VAL A 31 -2.76 -15.51 4.21
N LEU A 32 -3.04 -16.76 4.54
CA LEU A 32 -3.06 -17.88 3.60
C LEU A 32 -4.49 -18.35 3.38
N GLU A 33 -4.85 -18.55 2.12
CA GLU A 33 -6.08 -19.21 1.68
C GLU A 33 -5.67 -20.51 0.97
N GLU A 34 -6.14 -21.67 1.42
CA GLU A 34 -5.76 -22.98 0.87
C GLU A 34 -4.25 -23.17 0.70
N ASN A 35 -3.46 -22.72 1.69
CA ASN A 35 -1.99 -22.69 1.69
C ASN A 35 -1.32 -21.70 0.70
N ASN A 36 -2.08 -20.92 -0.06
CA ASN A 36 -1.54 -19.87 -0.90
C ASN A 36 -1.53 -18.54 -0.13
N ILE A 37 -0.42 -17.82 -0.17
CA ILE A 37 -0.32 -16.51 0.47
C ILE A 37 -1.08 -15.50 -0.37
N CYS A 38 -2.06 -14.86 0.25
CA CYS A 38 -2.95 -13.90 -0.40
C CYS A 38 -2.79 -12.47 0.10
N GLU A 39 -2.34 -12.28 1.35
CA GLU A 39 -2.09 -10.96 1.90
C GLU A 39 -0.80 -10.97 2.72
N LEU A 40 -0.04 -9.88 2.64
CA LEU A 40 1.14 -9.64 3.47
C LEU A 40 1.06 -8.24 4.09
N HIS A 41 1.30 -8.17 5.40
CA HIS A 41 1.35 -6.93 6.17
C HIS A 41 2.67 -6.86 6.89
N ILE A 42 3.34 -5.71 6.81
CA ILE A 42 4.65 -5.48 7.45
C ILE A 42 4.55 -4.18 8.23
N GLU A 43 4.95 -4.21 9.50
CA GLU A 43 5.05 -3.06 10.37
C GLU A 43 6.44 -3.05 11.01
N ARG A 44 7.24 -2.03 10.70
CA ARG A 44 8.62 -1.87 11.20
C ARG A 44 8.61 -1.05 12.48
N ASN A 45 9.41 -1.47 13.48
CA ASN A 45 9.50 -0.76 14.76
C ASN A 45 10.19 0.61 14.64
N SER A 46 11.04 0.81 13.64
CA SER A 46 11.69 2.09 13.33
C SER A 46 10.82 3.08 12.56
N GLY A 47 9.64 2.64 12.12
CA GLY A 47 8.70 3.43 11.31
C GLY A 47 7.27 3.01 11.57
N HIS A 48 6.86 2.95 12.86
CA HIS A 48 5.46 2.71 13.18
C HIS A 48 4.58 3.68 12.41
N SER A 49 3.58 3.16 11.71
CA SER A 49 2.53 4.01 11.16
C SER A 49 1.93 4.85 12.29
N LEU A 50 1.89 6.14 12.08
CA LEU A 50 1.28 7.07 13.01
C LEU A 50 -0.23 7.16 12.79
N VAL A 51 -0.75 6.57 11.71
CA VAL A 51 -2.17 6.61 11.35
C VAL A 51 -3.01 6.00 12.46
N GLY A 52 -4.01 6.76 12.90
CA GLY A 52 -4.88 6.41 14.03
C GLY A 52 -4.41 6.97 15.37
N ASN A 53 -3.14 7.32 15.52
CA ASN A 53 -2.62 7.94 16.74
C ASN A 53 -3.24 9.31 16.98
N ILE A 54 -3.50 9.62 18.26
CA ILE A 54 -4.11 10.87 18.68
C ILE A 54 -3.12 11.64 19.55
N TYR A 55 -2.92 12.90 19.23
CA TYR A 55 -1.99 13.80 19.89
C TYR A 55 -2.69 15.05 20.41
N LEU A 56 -2.16 15.63 21.46
CA LEU A 56 -2.43 17.01 21.84
C LEU A 56 -1.39 17.89 21.13
N GLY A 57 -1.71 18.40 19.94
CA GLY A 57 -0.81 19.20 19.13
C GLY A 57 -0.90 20.70 19.44
N VAL A 58 0.12 21.46 19.01
CA VAL A 58 0.16 22.93 19.09
C VAL A 58 0.20 23.53 17.69
N VAL A 59 -0.66 24.50 17.43
CA VAL A 59 -0.67 25.25 16.17
C VAL A 59 0.59 26.12 16.12
N ARG A 60 1.53 25.80 15.24
CA ARG A 60 2.77 26.56 15.05
C ARG A 60 2.60 27.69 14.05
N ARG A 61 1.81 27.46 13.01
CA ARG A 61 1.59 28.45 11.96
C ARG A 61 0.28 28.22 11.24
N VAL A 62 -0.48 29.28 11.01
CA VAL A 62 -1.67 29.27 10.17
C VAL A 62 -1.32 29.88 8.80
N LEU A 63 -1.76 29.24 7.73
CA LEU A 63 -1.54 29.63 6.33
C LEU A 63 -2.88 29.89 5.63
N PRO A 64 -3.42 31.12 5.72
CA PRO A 64 -4.73 31.45 5.14
C PRO A 64 -4.79 31.23 3.62
N GLY A 65 -3.71 31.54 2.88
CA GLY A 65 -3.65 31.35 1.44
C GLY A 65 -3.76 29.89 0.96
N MET A 66 -3.44 28.94 1.84
CA MET A 66 -3.55 27.50 1.59
C MET A 66 -4.69 26.84 2.36
N GLN A 67 -5.45 27.61 3.12
CA GLN A 67 -6.50 27.13 4.03
C GLN A 67 -6.02 25.95 4.89
N SER A 68 -4.86 26.11 5.53
CA SER A 68 -4.15 25.04 6.24
C SER A 68 -3.39 25.57 7.44
N ALA A 69 -3.03 24.68 8.37
CA ALA A 69 -2.18 24.98 9.50
C ALA A 69 -1.09 23.92 9.67
N PHE A 70 0.07 24.33 10.16
CA PHE A 70 1.11 23.43 10.65
C PHE A 70 0.95 23.23 12.15
N ILE A 71 0.86 21.96 12.55
CA ILE A 71 0.66 21.54 13.94
C ILE A 71 1.91 20.78 14.39
N ASP A 72 2.45 21.16 15.52
CA ASP A 72 3.50 20.40 16.19
C ASP A 72 2.85 19.32 17.07
N ILE A 73 3.25 18.10 16.87
CA ILE A 73 2.77 16.92 17.62
C ILE A 73 3.91 16.18 18.33
N GLY A 74 5.07 16.87 18.51
CA GLY A 74 6.26 16.28 19.15
C GLY A 74 7.11 15.41 18.23
N LEU A 75 6.97 15.53 16.92
CA LEU A 75 7.81 14.87 15.93
C LEU A 75 8.84 15.82 15.32
N GLU A 76 9.87 15.30 14.67
CA GLU A 76 10.90 16.11 14.00
C GLU A 76 10.32 17.12 12.99
N ARG A 77 9.18 16.79 12.38
CA ARG A 77 8.51 17.64 11.39
C ARG A 77 7.10 17.98 11.82
N ALA A 78 6.75 19.25 11.67
CA ALA A 78 5.39 19.71 11.88
C ALA A 78 4.41 18.98 10.93
N ALA A 79 3.29 18.59 11.47
CA ALA A 79 2.23 17.92 10.75
C ALA A 79 1.28 18.94 10.10
N PHE A 80 0.54 18.50 9.09
CA PHE A 80 -0.30 19.36 8.25
C PHE A 80 -1.79 19.10 8.51
N LEU A 81 -2.52 20.17 8.78
CA LEU A 81 -3.98 20.17 8.96
C LEU A 81 -4.61 21.07 7.91
N HIS A 82 -5.45 20.52 7.06
CA HIS A 82 -6.22 21.28 6.07
C HIS A 82 -7.62 21.58 6.59
N ILE A 83 -8.22 22.71 6.17
CA ILE A 83 -9.55 23.16 6.64
C ILE A 83 -10.64 22.12 6.47
N VAL A 84 -10.61 21.31 5.40
CA VAL A 84 -11.60 20.23 5.16
C VAL A 84 -11.52 19.09 6.19
N ASP A 85 -10.42 19.00 6.94
CA ASP A 85 -10.20 18.00 7.97
C ASP A 85 -10.47 18.59 9.38
N VAL A 86 -10.95 19.83 9.44
CA VAL A 86 -11.39 20.48 10.69
C VAL A 86 -12.89 20.22 10.88
N LEU A 87 -13.26 19.72 12.05
CA LEU A 87 -14.62 19.27 12.37
C LEU A 87 -15.68 20.37 12.18
N GLU A 88 -15.41 21.59 12.60
CA GLU A 88 -16.35 22.71 12.51
C GLU A 88 -16.76 23.04 11.08
N GLN A 89 -15.82 22.95 10.14
CA GLN A 89 -16.11 23.13 8.71
C GLN A 89 -17.10 22.08 8.16
N ARG A 90 -17.06 20.85 8.67
CA ARG A 90 -17.97 19.78 8.25
C ARG A 90 -19.38 19.94 8.83
N ARG A 91 -19.51 20.57 10.01
CA ARG A 91 -20.82 20.83 10.63
C ARG A 91 -21.60 21.92 9.89
N ASN A 92 -20.90 22.91 9.34
CA ASN A 92 -21.51 24.06 8.64
C ASN A 92 -20.88 24.25 7.24
N PRO A 93 -21.17 23.37 6.27
CA PRO A 93 -20.55 23.42 4.93
C PRO A 93 -20.95 24.66 4.11
N ASP A 94 -22.07 25.30 4.44
CA ASP A 94 -22.57 26.49 3.75
C ASP A 94 -21.94 27.82 4.20
N GLU A 95 -21.27 27.83 5.35
CA GLU A 95 -20.47 28.96 5.78
C GLU A 95 -19.07 28.82 5.22
N THR A 96 -18.63 29.77 4.38
CA THR A 96 -17.23 29.91 3.92
C THR A 96 -16.34 30.31 5.11
N GLN A 97 -16.18 29.39 6.06
CA GLN A 97 -15.27 29.61 7.19
C GLN A 97 -13.83 29.51 6.68
N ARG A 98 -13.01 30.42 7.16
CA ARG A 98 -11.59 30.46 6.87
C ARG A 98 -10.80 29.90 8.03
N ILE A 99 -9.68 29.23 7.73
CA ILE A 99 -8.86 28.54 8.75
C ILE A 99 -8.39 29.49 9.86
N GLU A 100 -8.11 30.76 9.52
CA GLU A 100 -7.70 31.82 10.46
C GLU A 100 -8.78 32.25 11.47
N HIS A 101 -10.05 31.86 11.24
CA HIS A 101 -11.14 32.07 12.19
C HIS A 101 -11.33 30.87 13.14
N MET A 102 -10.77 29.72 12.79
CA MET A 102 -10.93 28.46 13.52
C MET A 102 -9.72 28.13 14.39
N LEU A 103 -8.53 28.51 13.92
CA LEU A 103 -7.25 28.17 14.56
C LEU A 103 -6.37 29.41 14.68
N PHE A 104 -5.66 29.54 15.83
CA PHE A 104 -4.68 30.57 16.06
C PHE A 104 -3.34 29.99 16.55
N GLU A 105 -2.26 30.66 16.27
CA GLU A 105 -0.91 30.24 16.66
C GLU A 105 -0.79 30.12 18.20
N GLY A 106 -0.20 29.03 18.67
CA GLY A 106 -0.08 28.69 20.09
C GLY A 106 -1.27 27.94 20.68
N GLN A 107 -2.35 27.77 19.94
CA GLN A 107 -3.52 26.98 20.37
C GLN A 107 -3.18 25.51 20.48
N SER A 108 -3.59 24.87 21.60
CA SER A 108 -3.56 23.41 21.73
C SER A 108 -4.80 22.80 21.08
N VAL A 109 -4.60 21.78 20.23
CA VAL A 109 -5.67 21.13 19.47
C VAL A 109 -5.52 19.63 19.56
N LEU A 110 -6.63 18.92 19.85
CA LEU A 110 -6.67 17.46 19.78
C LEU A 110 -6.75 17.05 18.32
N VAL A 111 -5.78 16.26 17.86
CA VAL A 111 -5.64 15.87 16.46
C VAL A 111 -5.33 14.40 16.30
N GLN A 112 -5.86 13.79 15.24
CA GLN A 112 -5.59 12.42 14.85
C GLN A 112 -4.81 12.39 13.54
N VAL A 113 -3.82 11.52 13.43
CA VAL A 113 -3.08 11.28 12.19
C VAL A 113 -3.94 10.45 11.24
N ILE A 114 -4.19 10.98 10.03
CA ILE A 114 -4.96 10.31 8.99
C ILE A 114 -4.08 9.81 7.83
N LYS A 115 -2.85 10.32 7.70
CA LYS A 115 -1.84 9.82 6.76
C LYS A 115 -0.44 10.00 7.35
N ASP A 116 0.41 9.01 7.15
CA ASP A 116 1.81 9.04 7.53
C ASP A 116 2.60 10.15 6.82
N PRO A 117 3.71 10.61 7.40
CA PRO A 117 4.67 11.45 6.70
C PRO A 117 5.18 10.75 5.44
N ILE A 118 5.25 11.46 4.32
CA ILE A 118 5.77 10.92 3.06
C ILE A 118 6.89 11.83 2.55
N ASN A 119 8.09 11.29 2.37
CA ASN A 119 9.27 12.01 1.90
C ASN A 119 9.55 13.29 2.72
N THR A 120 9.34 14.46 2.10
CA THR A 120 9.56 15.77 2.72
C THR A 120 8.32 16.34 3.41
N LYS A 121 7.16 15.68 3.30
CA LYS A 121 5.88 16.16 3.84
C LYS A 121 5.63 15.58 5.23
N GLY A 122 5.20 16.43 6.18
CA GLY A 122 4.75 16.01 7.50
C GLY A 122 3.45 15.17 7.44
N ALA A 123 3.11 14.52 8.57
CA ALA A 123 1.88 13.76 8.72
C ALA A 123 0.65 14.64 8.42
N ARG A 124 -0.40 14.04 7.83
CA ARG A 124 -1.69 14.73 7.67
C ARG A 124 -2.59 14.45 8.87
N LEU A 125 -3.17 15.49 9.39
CA LEU A 125 -4.01 15.47 10.59
C LEU A 125 -5.48 15.72 10.26
N SER A 126 -6.34 15.32 11.21
CA SER A 126 -7.74 15.72 11.30
C SER A 126 -8.07 16.07 12.76
N THR A 127 -8.96 17.03 12.99
CA THR A 127 -9.54 17.27 14.32
C THR A 127 -10.76 16.37 14.56
N GLN A 128 -11.28 15.74 13.52
CA GLN A 128 -12.32 14.72 13.63
C GLN A 128 -11.70 13.41 14.13
N ILE A 129 -11.94 13.11 15.40
CA ILE A 129 -11.43 11.88 16.02
C ILE A 129 -12.32 10.70 15.66
N SER A 130 -11.70 9.58 15.28
CA SER A 130 -12.38 8.32 15.00
C SER A 130 -11.64 7.18 15.70
N LEU A 131 -12.35 6.43 16.53
CA LEU A 131 -11.81 5.28 17.27
C LEU A 131 -12.35 3.98 16.66
N ALA A 132 -11.48 3.17 16.11
CA ALA A 132 -11.87 1.93 15.45
C ALA A 132 -11.96 0.77 16.45
N GLY A 133 -13.18 0.25 16.64
CA GLY A 133 -13.46 -1.03 17.26
C GLY A 133 -13.50 -2.17 16.23
N ARG A 134 -13.96 -3.33 16.65
CA ARG A 134 -14.14 -4.49 15.77
C ARG A 134 -15.37 -4.33 14.86
N PHE A 135 -16.49 -3.97 15.44
CA PHE A 135 -17.81 -3.88 14.79
C PHE A 135 -18.22 -2.44 14.51
N LEU A 136 -17.69 -1.50 15.28
CA LEU A 136 -18.07 -0.09 15.27
C LEU A 136 -16.83 0.80 15.08
N VAL A 137 -17.07 1.99 14.54
CA VAL A 137 -16.15 3.13 14.66
C VAL A 137 -16.87 4.19 15.47
N HIS A 138 -16.30 4.62 16.58
CA HIS A 138 -16.84 5.67 17.41
C HIS A 138 -16.37 7.03 16.94
N LEU A 139 -17.29 7.95 16.73
CA LEU A 139 -17.10 9.35 16.34
C LEU A 139 -17.53 10.24 17.50
N PRO A 140 -16.70 10.47 18.51
CA PRO A 140 -17.13 11.08 19.76
C PRO A 140 -17.60 12.53 19.64
N GLN A 141 -17.33 13.18 18.53
CA GLN A 141 -17.67 14.57 18.25
C GLN A 141 -18.83 14.73 17.26
N GLU A 142 -19.45 13.64 16.82
CA GLU A 142 -20.58 13.61 15.90
C GLU A 142 -21.79 12.95 16.57
N ASP A 143 -23.01 13.20 16.06
CA ASP A 143 -24.25 12.73 16.66
C ASP A 143 -25.04 11.78 15.74
N HIS A 144 -24.42 11.26 14.67
CA HIS A 144 -25.14 10.44 13.71
C HIS A 144 -24.64 8.98 13.66
N ILE A 145 -25.54 8.05 13.33
CA ILE A 145 -25.21 6.65 13.09
C ILE A 145 -25.07 6.43 11.59
N GLY A 146 -23.81 6.23 11.15
CA GLY A 146 -23.46 5.81 9.81
C GLY A 146 -23.45 4.29 9.68
N ILE A 147 -23.54 3.78 8.45
CA ILE A 147 -23.40 2.35 8.15
C ILE A 147 -22.42 2.21 6.99
N SER A 148 -21.55 1.22 7.07
CA SER A 148 -20.60 0.91 5.98
C SER A 148 -21.34 0.81 4.64
N GLN A 149 -20.78 1.45 3.61
CA GLN A 149 -21.33 1.37 2.25
C GLN A 149 -21.23 -0.05 1.64
N ARG A 150 -20.54 -0.96 2.31
CA ARG A 150 -20.41 -2.36 1.90
C ARG A 150 -21.62 -3.21 2.30
N ILE A 151 -22.37 -2.78 3.31
CA ILE A 151 -23.65 -3.38 3.66
C ILE A 151 -24.69 -2.75 2.73
N GLU A 152 -25.12 -3.49 1.70
CA GLU A 152 -25.97 -2.95 0.63
C GLU A 152 -27.45 -3.26 0.85
N ASP A 153 -27.77 -4.33 1.58
CA ASP A 153 -29.15 -4.67 1.90
C ASP A 153 -29.78 -3.61 2.80
N ASP A 154 -30.79 -2.91 2.28
CA ASP A 154 -31.49 -1.85 2.99
C ASP A 154 -32.24 -2.36 4.23
N ALA A 155 -32.76 -3.58 4.20
CA ALA A 155 -33.42 -4.19 5.35
C ALA A 155 -32.43 -4.48 6.48
N GLU A 156 -31.27 -5.01 6.15
CA GLU A 156 -30.19 -5.25 7.11
C GLU A 156 -29.62 -3.95 7.66
N ARG A 157 -29.39 -2.95 6.80
CA ARG A 157 -28.98 -1.59 7.23
C ARG A 157 -29.95 -1.00 8.25
N HIS A 158 -31.25 -1.14 8.00
CA HIS A 158 -32.27 -0.63 8.90
C HIS A 158 -32.25 -1.38 10.24
N SER A 159 -32.20 -2.71 10.20
CA SER A 159 -32.11 -3.57 11.39
C SER A 159 -30.87 -3.25 12.23
N LEU A 160 -29.70 -3.15 11.63
CA LEU A 160 -28.46 -2.82 12.35
C LEU A 160 -28.50 -1.43 12.98
N ARG A 161 -29.12 -0.45 12.30
CA ARG A 161 -29.28 0.89 12.86
C ARG A 161 -30.21 0.88 14.06
N GLU A 162 -31.37 0.21 13.98
CA GLU A 162 -32.29 0.09 15.09
C GLU A 162 -31.67 -0.63 16.29
N ARG A 163 -30.96 -1.74 16.05
CA ARG A 163 -30.26 -2.48 17.10
C ARG A 163 -29.24 -1.59 17.81
N LEU A 164 -28.38 -0.88 17.04
CA LEU A 164 -27.40 0.01 17.65
C LEU A 164 -28.05 1.15 18.42
N THR A 165 -29.10 1.76 17.87
CA THR A 165 -29.86 2.83 18.56
C THR A 165 -30.40 2.36 19.90
N ASN A 166 -30.96 1.14 19.97
CA ASN A 166 -31.51 0.57 21.20
C ASN A 166 -30.42 0.19 22.24
N LEU A 167 -29.20 -0.05 21.80
CA LEU A 167 -28.05 -0.36 22.68
C LEU A 167 -27.35 0.87 23.25
N LEU A 168 -27.54 2.03 22.62
CA LEU A 168 -26.92 3.28 23.06
C LEU A 168 -27.77 3.89 24.21
N PRO A 169 -27.11 4.49 25.24
CA PRO A 169 -27.79 5.29 26.25
C PRO A 169 -28.55 6.47 25.63
N GLU A 170 -29.71 6.84 26.15
CA GLU A 170 -30.55 7.96 25.64
C GLU A 170 -29.77 9.31 25.66
N ASP A 171 -28.84 9.47 26.58
CA ASP A 171 -28.00 10.68 26.72
C ASP A 171 -26.70 10.63 25.93
N ALA A 172 -26.46 9.58 25.13
CA ALA A 172 -25.21 9.42 24.36
C ALA A 172 -25.22 10.32 23.12
N CYS A 173 -24.67 11.51 23.23
CA CYS A 173 -24.41 12.44 22.11
C CYS A 173 -23.16 12.01 21.31
N HIS A 174 -23.06 10.77 20.89
CA HIS A 174 -21.88 10.27 20.17
C HIS A 174 -22.27 9.50 18.92
N GLY A 175 -21.60 9.81 17.82
CA GLY A 175 -21.79 9.11 16.54
C GLY A 175 -21.07 7.78 16.49
N TYR A 176 -21.62 6.88 15.69
CA TYR A 176 -21.01 5.59 15.39
C TYR A 176 -21.14 5.26 13.91
N ILE A 177 -20.15 4.56 13.36
CA ILE A 177 -20.26 3.93 12.04
C ILE A 177 -20.22 2.42 12.24
N ILE A 178 -21.26 1.74 11.77
CA ILE A 178 -21.35 0.28 11.76
C ILE A 178 -20.44 -0.25 10.66
N ARG A 179 -19.48 -1.13 11.03
CA ARG A 179 -18.54 -1.76 10.11
C ARG A 179 -19.15 -3.01 9.48
N THR A 180 -18.61 -3.48 8.38
CA THR A 180 -19.05 -4.70 7.68
C THR A 180 -19.02 -5.94 8.58
N ASN A 181 -18.06 -6.03 9.50
CA ASN A 181 -17.96 -7.15 10.44
C ASN A 181 -19.16 -7.25 11.40
N ALA A 182 -20.02 -6.23 11.47
CA ALA A 182 -21.18 -6.20 12.35
C ALA A 182 -22.41 -6.95 11.77
N GLU A 183 -22.41 -7.33 10.50
CA GLU A 183 -23.52 -8.05 9.86
C GLU A 183 -23.98 -9.27 10.69
N ASN A 184 -23.04 -10.05 11.23
CA ASN A 184 -23.31 -11.23 12.03
C ASN A 184 -23.02 -11.04 13.53
N ALA A 185 -22.89 -9.80 14.01
CA ALA A 185 -22.58 -9.53 15.40
C ALA A 185 -23.82 -9.69 16.29
N THR A 186 -23.64 -10.25 17.50
CA THR A 186 -24.67 -10.26 18.51
C THR A 186 -24.78 -8.91 19.22
N ASP A 187 -25.89 -8.68 19.93
CA ASP A 187 -26.08 -7.43 20.68
C ASP A 187 -25.05 -7.30 21.82
N GLU A 188 -24.66 -8.40 22.46
CA GLU A 188 -23.62 -8.42 23.48
C GLU A 188 -22.24 -8.02 22.88
N GLN A 189 -21.96 -8.43 21.65
CA GLN A 189 -20.71 -8.06 20.96
C GLN A 189 -20.69 -6.58 20.59
N LEU A 190 -21.80 -6.04 20.09
CA LEU A 190 -21.95 -4.60 19.83
C LEU A 190 -21.81 -3.78 21.12
N GLN A 191 -22.46 -4.22 22.19
CA GLN A 191 -22.40 -3.56 23.50
C GLN A 191 -20.99 -3.58 24.11
N SER A 192 -20.27 -4.69 23.94
CA SER A 192 -18.85 -4.79 24.35
C SER A 192 -17.96 -3.81 23.59
N ASP A 193 -18.21 -3.65 22.30
CA ASP A 193 -17.44 -2.71 21.44
C ASP A 193 -17.76 -1.25 21.81
N ILE A 194 -19.04 -0.91 22.06
CA ILE A 194 -19.46 0.40 22.59
C ILE A 194 -18.73 0.71 23.89
N HIS A 195 -18.77 -0.20 24.86
CA HIS A 195 -18.14 -0.01 26.16
C HIS A 195 -16.62 0.20 26.06
N TYR A 196 -15.95 -0.60 25.24
CA TYR A 196 -14.52 -0.43 24.95
C TYR A 196 -14.21 0.94 24.37
N LEU A 197 -14.91 1.35 23.32
CA LEU A 197 -14.67 2.60 22.61
C LEU A 197 -14.96 3.83 23.49
N THR A 198 -16.01 3.76 24.31
CA THR A 198 -16.33 4.81 25.27
C THR A 198 -15.23 4.97 26.31
N LYS A 199 -14.73 3.87 26.89
CA LYS A 199 -13.62 3.92 27.86
C LYS A 199 -12.33 4.46 27.24
N VAL A 200 -12.01 4.09 26.00
CA VAL A 200 -10.84 4.63 25.30
C VAL A 200 -11.00 6.14 25.13
N TRP A 201 -12.17 6.62 24.75
CA TRP A 201 -12.43 8.04 24.60
C TRP A 201 -12.34 8.81 25.91
N GLU A 202 -12.95 8.33 26.98
CA GLU A 202 -12.86 8.90 28.32
C GLU A 202 -11.39 9.04 28.77
N HIS A 203 -10.58 7.99 28.56
CA HIS A 203 -9.16 8.00 28.87
C HIS A 203 -8.41 9.08 28.07
N ILE A 204 -8.67 9.21 26.75
CA ILE A 204 -8.06 10.24 25.92
C ILE A 204 -8.41 11.63 26.42
N GLN A 205 -9.68 11.87 26.79
CA GLN A 205 -10.11 13.15 27.33
C GLN A 205 -9.45 13.50 28.69
N GLU A 206 -9.29 12.49 29.55
CA GLU A 206 -8.55 12.68 30.82
C GLU A 206 -7.10 13.02 30.57
N GLN A 207 -6.41 12.28 29.69
CA GLN A 207 -5.02 12.54 29.34
C GLN A 207 -4.86 13.93 28.71
N ALA A 208 -5.77 14.35 27.84
CA ALA A 208 -5.73 15.67 27.22
C ALA A 208 -5.79 16.84 28.22
N LYS A 209 -6.38 16.63 29.42
CA LYS A 209 -6.42 17.64 30.49
C LYS A 209 -5.15 17.68 31.33
N ILE A 210 -4.41 16.57 31.42
CA ILE A 210 -3.28 16.39 32.34
C ILE A 210 -1.94 16.54 31.61
N GLN A 211 -1.86 16.05 30.38
CA GLN A 211 -0.60 16.00 29.63
C GLN A 211 -0.24 17.37 29.05
N PRO A 212 1.06 17.70 28.94
CA PRO A 212 1.51 18.88 28.23
C PRO A 212 1.19 18.78 26.74
N PRO A 213 1.11 19.90 26.03
CA PRO A 213 1.03 19.89 24.57
C PRO A 213 2.20 19.12 23.91
N GLU A 214 2.04 18.74 22.64
CA GLU A 214 3.01 17.96 21.85
C GLU A 214 3.18 16.53 22.35
N THR A 215 2.17 15.98 23.04
CA THR A 215 2.21 14.63 23.61
C THR A 215 1.26 13.66 22.88
N LEU A 216 1.71 12.40 22.71
CA LEU A 216 0.90 11.28 22.27
C LEU A 216 -0.09 10.89 23.38
N LEU A 217 -1.39 10.98 23.11
CA LEU A 217 -2.45 10.61 24.05
C LEU A 217 -2.98 9.19 23.83
N TYR A 218 -3.04 8.75 22.58
CA TYR A 218 -3.50 7.43 22.20
C TYR A 218 -2.69 6.89 21.03
N GLN A 219 -2.24 5.66 21.16
CA GLN A 219 -1.58 4.91 20.11
C GLN A 219 -2.52 3.81 19.60
N ASP A 220 -2.73 3.71 18.27
CA ASP A 220 -3.52 2.63 17.71
C ASP A 220 -2.87 1.26 17.96
N LEU A 221 -3.66 0.21 17.84
CA LEU A 221 -3.22 -1.15 18.11
C LEU A 221 -2.06 -1.55 17.20
N PRO A 222 -1.00 -2.23 17.73
CA PRO A 222 0.05 -2.79 16.91
C PRO A 222 -0.52 -3.86 15.96
N LEU A 223 0.19 -4.13 14.87
CA LEU A 223 -0.26 -5.05 13.81
C LEU A 223 -0.72 -6.41 14.34
N SER A 224 -0.03 -6.95 15.34
CA SER A 224 -0.38 -8.24 15.97
C SER A 224 -1.80 -8.24 16.58
N LEU A 225 -2.23 -7.13 17.21
CA LEU A 225 -3.58 -7.01 17.76
C LEU A 225 -4.61 -6.57 16.70
N ARG A 226 -4.18 -5.79 15.69
CA ARG A 226 -5.04 -5.46 14.54
C ARG A 226 -5.46 -6.70 13.75
N VAL A 227 -4.66 -7.77 13.74
CA VAL A 227 -5.08 -9.08 13.18
C VAL A 227 -6.41 -9.53 13.80
N LEU A 228 -6.55 -9.45 15.11
CA LEU A 228 -7.77 -9.87 15.82
C LEU A 228 -8.94 -8.91 15.59
N ARG A 229 -8.66 -7.60 15.54
CA ARG A 229 -9.68 -6.57 15.33
C ARG A 229 -10.20 -6.55 13.89
N ASP A 230 -9.28 -6.58 12.90
CA ASP A 230 -9.61 -6.23 11.52
C ASP A 230 -9.58 -7.42 10.55
N MET A 231 -8.77 -8.46 10.81
CA MET A 231 -8.54 -9.56 9.87
C MET A 231 -9.26 -10.85 10.28
N PHE A 232 -9.44 -11.08 11.58
CA PHE A 232 -10.12 -12.27 12.06
C PHE A 232 -11.57 -12.32 11.60
N SER A 233 -11.97 -13.44 10.96
CA SER A 233 -13.33 -13.73 10.50
C SER A 233 -13.77 -15.13 10.95
N LEU A 234 -15.00 -15.52 10.61
CA LEU A 234 -15.47 -16.88 10.83
C LEU A 234 -14.70 -17.92 10.01
N ASP A 235 -14.16 -17.50 8.86
CA ASP A 235 -13.39 -18.33 7.94
C ASP A 235 -11.94 -18.57 8.44
N THR A 236 -11.46 -17.75 9.40
CA THR A 236 -10.14 -17.91 9.99
C THR A 236 -10.09 -19.17 10.84
N GLN A 237 -9.39 -20.21 10.40
CA GLN A 237 -9.26 -21.47 11.12
C GLN A 237 -8.19 -21.41 12.21
N LYS A 238 -7.02 -20.78 11.88
CA LYS A 238 -5.86 -20.72 12.77
C LYS A 238 -5.16 -19.37 12.67
N ILE A 239 -4.58 -18.95 13.81
CA ILE A 239 -3.66 -17.83 13.91
C ILE A 239 -2.40 -18.35 14.58
N LEU A 240 -1.33 -18.56 13.81
CA LEU A 240 -0.06 -19.07 14.29
C LEU A 240 0.85 -17.90 14.65
N VAL A 241 1.34 -17.88 15.89
CA VAL A 241 2.19 -16.80 16.42
C VAL A 241 3.52 -17.40 16.89
N ASP A 242 4.65 -16.86 16.42
CA ASP A 242 5.98 -17.38 16.77
C ASP A 242 6.61 -16.74 18.02
N SER A 243 5.96 -15.76 18.64
CA SER A 243 6.40 -15.08 19.85
C SER A 243 5.51 -15.45 21.04
N THR A 244 6.11 -16.02 22.09
CA THR A 244 5.38 -16.38 23.31
C THR A 244 4.75 -15.18 24.01
N GLU A 245 5.43 -14.05 24.02
CA GLU A 245 4.94 -12.81 24.65
C GLU A 245 3.72 -12.28 23.90
N ASN A 246 3.83 -12.17 22.57
CA ASN A 246 2.74 -11.69 21.74
C ASN A 246 1.57 -12.69 21.67
N HIS A 247 1.82 -13.99 21.71
CA HIS A 247 0.78 -15.00 21.87
C HIS A 247 -0.05 -14.73 23.14
N ARG A 248 0.60 -14.52 24.29
CA ARG A 248 -0.08 -14.18 25.56
C ARG A 248 -0.87 -12.86 25.45
N ARG A 249 -0.28 -11.85 24.82
CA ARG A 249 -0.91 -10.54 24.62
C ARG A 249 -2.14 -10.65 23.71
N MET A 250 -2.04 -11.39 22.60
CA MET A 250 -3.14 -11.66 21.69
C MET A 250 -4.25 -12.47 22.35
N THR A 251 -3.91 -13.49 23.15
CA THR A 251 -4.87 -14.30 23.89
C THR A 251 -5.67 -13.44 24.88
N ARG A 252 -4.98 -12.61 25.69
CA ARG A 252 -5.65 -11.68 26.61
C ARG A 252 -6.58 -10.70 25.88
N PHE A 253 -6.15 -10.18 24.75
CA PHE A 253 -6.99 -9.30 23.94
C PHE A 253 -8.22 -10.05 23.41
N ALA A 254 -8.04 -11.29 22.96
CA ALA A 254 -9.14 -12.13 22.50
C ALA A 254 -10.12 -12.49 23.61
N GLU A 255 -9.63 -12.80 24.83
CA GLU A 255 -10.46 -13.03 26.04
C GLU A 255 -11.34 -11.82 26.36
N GLN A 256 -10.85 -10.64 26.11
CA GLN A 256 -11.52 -9.41 26.48
C GLN A 256 -12.46 -8.88 25.36
N TYR A 257 -12.07 -9.04 24.09
CA TYR A 257 -12.74 -8.34 22.98
C TYR A 257 -13.11 -9.23 21.77
N VAL A 258 -12.52 -10.42 21.64
CA VAL A 258 -12.70 -11.26 20.43
C VAL A 258 -12.80 -12.74 20.81
N HIS A 259 -13.79 -13.08 21.63
CA HIS A 259 -13.97 -14.43 22.19
C HIS A 259 -13.94 -15.56 21.15
N GLY A 260 -14.45 -15.31 19.94
CA GLY A 260 -14.43 -16.29 18.83
C GLY A 260 -13.05 -16.68 18.32
N ALA A 261 -11.99 -15.91 18.67
CA ALA A 261 -10.61 -16.20 18.27
C ALA A 261 -9.87 -17.08 19.29
N LEU A 262 -10.36 -17.26 20.51
CA LEU A 262 -9.64 -17.90 21.61
C LEU A 262 -9.08 -19.31 21.29
N GLY A 263 -9.90 -20.16 20.69
CA GLY A 263 -9.51 -21.53 20.32
C GLY A 263 -8.69 -21.62 19.03
N ARG A 264 -8.41 -20.49 18.37
CA ARG A 264 -7.76 -20.43 17.05
C ARG A 264 -6.36 -19.80 17.11
N ILE A 265 -5.99 -19.20 18.25
CA ILE A 265 -4.66 -18.61 18.45
C ILE A 265 -3.74 -19.69 19.00
N GLU A 266 -2.75 -20.08 18.21
CA GLU A 266 -1.80 -21.14 18.54
C GLU A 266 -0.37 -20.58 18.58
N LEU A 267 0.42 -20.99 19.59
CA LEU A 267 1.84 -20.71 19.62
C LEU A 267 2.58 -21.67 18.69
N PHE A 268 3.26 -21.15 17.70
CA PHE A 268 4.08 -21.93 16.79
C PHE A 268 5.35 -22.44 17.51
N LYS A 269 5.58 -23.75 17.46
CA LYS A 269 6.72 -24.44 18.12
C LYS A 269 7.56 -25.26 17.14
N GLY A 270 7.52 -24.93 15.85
CA GLY A 270 8.30 -25.61 14.82
C GLY A 270 9.82 -25.41 15.01
N GLU A 271 10.61 -26.36 14.54
CA GLU A 271 12.09 -26.25 14.54
C GLU A 271 12.60 -25.19 13.55
N ARG A 272 11.87 -24.97 12.46
CA ARG A 272 12.17 -23.93 11.45
C ARG A 272 11.34 -22.69 11.73
N PRO A 273 11.83 -21.50 11.33
CA PRO A 273 11.04 -20.27 11.42
C PRO A 273 9.66 -20.41 10.76
N LEU A 274 8.65 -19.73 11.35
CA LEU A 274 7.26 -19.81 10.90
C LEU A 274 7.12 -19.48 9.39
N PHE A 275 7.71 -18.39 8.95
CA PHE A 275 7.62 -17.93 7.56
C PHE A 275 8.37 -18.83 6.57
N GLU A 276 9.49 -19.43 7.00
CA GLU A 276 10.22 -20.39 6.21
C GLU A 276 9.40 -21.70 6.01
N THR A 277 8.77 -22.18 7.10
CA THR A 277 7.92 -23.39 7.05
C THR A 277 6.76 -23.28 6.05
N HIS A 278 6.24 -22.07 5.87
CA HIS A 278 5.13 -21.78 4.96
C HIS A 278 5.58 -21.12 3.64
N ASN A 279 6.88 -21.11 3.31
CA ASN A 279 7.47 -20.53 2.08
C ASN A 279 7.14 -19.05 1.85
N VAL A 280 6.87 -18.28 2.91
CA VAL A 280 6.49 -16.87 2.81
C VAL A 280 7.62 -16.03 2.18
N GLU A 281 8.88 -16.29 2.53
CA GLU A 281 10.03 -15.55 2.00
C GLU A 281 10.20 -15.73 0.48
N GLN A 282 9.91 -16.94 -0.01
CA GLN A 282 9.95 -17.22 -1.45
C GLN A 282 8.85 -16.47 -2.18
N GLU A 283 7.64 -16.43 -1.60
CA GLU A 283 6.52 -15.73 -2.20
C GLU A 283 6.71 -14.21 -2.17
N ILE A 284 7.31 -13.65 -1.11
CA ILE A 284 7.73 -12.23 -1.09
C ILE A 284 8.68 -11.95 -2.25
N SER A 285 9.70 -12.79 -2.43
CA SER A 285 10.67 -12.63 -3.53
C SER A 285 10.02 -12.69 -4.91
N ARG A 286 9.01 -13.55 -5.10
CA ARG A 286 8.21 -13.62 -6.34
C ARG A 286 7.33 -12.38 -6.53
N ALA A 287 6.68 -11.94 -5.46
CA ALA A 287 5.79 -10.78 -5.49
C ALA A 287 6.53 -9.46 -5.79
N LEU A 288 7.84 -9.41 -5.66
CA LEU A 288 8.67 -8.27 -6.07
C LEU A 288 9.07 -8.31 -7.54
N GLN A 289 8.86 -9.44 -8.24
CA GLN A 289 9.15 -9.54 -9.67
C GLN A 289 7.97 -9.03 -10.50
N PRO A 290 8.21 -8.40 -11.67
CA PRO A 290 7.13 -7.98 -12.54
C PRO A 290 6.39 -9.18 -13.18
N ARG A 291 7.08 -10.29 -13.41
CA ARG A 291 6.55 -11.49 -14.05
C ARG A 291 5.96 -12.45 -13.02
N VAL A 292 4.70 -12.86 -13.27
CA VAL A 292 3.99 -13.88 -12.51
C VAL A 292 3.64 -15.05 -13.45
N ASN A 293 4.17 -16.22 -13.18
CA ASN A 293 3.88 -17.39 -13.99
C ASN A 293 2.50 -17.95 -13.64
N LEU A 294 1.74 -18.30 -14.68
CA LEU A 294 0.51 -19.06 -14.63
C LEU A 294 0.80 -20.53 -14.95
N ASN A 295 -0.22 -21.37 -14.90
CA ASN A 295 -0.09 -22.77 -15.35
C ASN A 295 0.19 -22.82 -16.87
N PHE A 296 0.71 -23.96 -17.32
CA PHE A 296 0.95 -24.26 -18.74
C PHE A 296 1.89 -23.29 -19.48
N GLY A 297 2.69 -22.49 -18.76
CA GLY A 297 3.70 -21.61 -19.35
C GLY A 297 3.19 -20.22 -19.75
N SER A 298 1.92 -19.92 -19.52
CA SER A 298 1.38 -18.55 -19.59
C SER A 298 1.87 -17.71 -18.41
N TYR A 299 1.76 -16.40 -18.51
CA TYR A 299 2.24 -15.51 -17.46
C TYR A 299 1.58 -14.13 -17.52
N LEU A 300 1.65 -13.41 -16.39
CA LEU A 300 1.29 -12.01 -16.28
C LEU A 300 2.56 -11.15 -16.20
N ILE A 301 2.49 -9.94 -16.70
CA ILE A 301 3.45 -8.87 -16.42
C ILE A 301 2.70 -7.79 -15.64
N ILE A 302 3.18 -7.47 -14.44
CA ILE A 302 2.59 -6.46 -13.57
C ILE A 302 3.59 -5.34 -13.40
N GLU A 303 3.25 -4.15 -13.89
CA GLU A 303 4.09 -2.97 -13.82
C GLU A 303 3.32 -1.80 -13.17
N SER A 304 4.01 -1.08 -12.29
CA SER A 304 3.44 0.09 -11.62
C SER A 304 4.15 1.35 -12.09
N THR A 305 3.38 2.32 -12.57
CA THR A 305 3.82 3.68 -12.82
C THR A 305 3.51 4.57 -11.62
N GLU A 306 3.82 5.86 -11.68
CA GLU A 306 3.45 6.81 -10.64
C GLU A 306 1.92 6.91 -10.45
N ALA A 307 1.15 6.81 -11.53
CA ALA A 307 -0.29 7.05 -11.54
C ALA A 307 -1.13 5.78 -11.48
N MET A 308 -0.70 4.69 -12.11
CA MET A 308 -1.51 3.49 -12.30
C MET A 308 -0.67 2.20 -12.30
N THR A 309 -1.35 1.07 -12.21
CA THR A 309 -0.76 -0.26 -12.42
C THR A 309 -1.31 -0.85 -13.71
N THR A 310 -0.45 -1.45 -14.52
CA THR A 310 -0.82 -2.19 -15.73
C THR A 310 -0.54 -3.67 -15.53
N ILE A 311 -1.42 -4.51 -16.07
CA ILE A 311 -1.31 -5.97 -16.01
C ILE A 311 -1.54 -6.49 -17.42
N ASP A 312 -0.52 -7.14 -17.99
CA ASP A 312 -0.54 -7.75 -19.32
C ASP A 312 -0.58 -9.27 -19.20
N VAL A 313 -1.51 -9.93 -19.92
CA VAL A 313 -1.72 -11.37 -19.88
C VAL A 313 -1.13 -12.00 -21.13
N ASN A 314 -0.23 -12.98 -20.94
CA ASN A 314 0.50 -13.63 -22.03
C ASN A 314 0.30 -15.16 -22.03
N THR A 315 0.06 -15.76 -23.22
CA THR A 315 0.00 -17.22 -23.37
C THR A 315 1.36 -17.90 -23.25
N GLY A 316 2.47 -17.14 -23.40
CA GLY A 316 3.81 -17.74 -23.48
C GLY A 316 3.95 -18.69 -24.66
N GLY A 317 4.60 -19.82 -24.43
CA GLY A 317 4.77 -20.89 -25.43
C GLY A 317 3.60 -21.88 -25.52
N PHE A 318 2.51 -21.66 -24.77
CA PHE A 318 1.37 -22.58 -24.72
C PHE A 318 0.46 -22.38 -25.94
N VAL A 319 0.65 -23.24 -26.92
CA VAL A 319 -0.26 -23.38 -28.09
C VAL A 319 -1.06 -24.63 -27.86
N GLY A 320 -2.29 -24.48 -27.40
CA GLY A 320 -3.20 -25.65 -27.19
C GLY A 320 -3.40 -26.44 -28.47
N ALA A 321 -3.37 -27.76 -28.39
CA ALA A 321 -3.24 -28.67 -29.53
C ALA A 321 -4.45 -28.71 -30.47
N ARG A 322 -5.62 -28.09 -30.17
CA ARG A 322 -6.84 -28.27 -30.97
C ARG A 322 -7.71 -27.02 -31.14
N ASN A 323 -7.67 -26.03 -30.25
CA ASN A 323 -8.50 -24.84 -30.39
C ASN A 323 -7.80 -23.63 -29.69
N PHE A 324 -7.34 -22.69 -30.51
CA PHE A 324 -6.62 -21.49 -30.03
C PHE A 324 -7.53 -20.59 -29.17
N ASP A 325 -8.79 -20.42 -29.58
CA ASP A 325 -9.76 -19.58 -28.85
C ASP A 325 -10.06 -20.13 -27.44
N GLU A 326 -10.17 -21.46 -27.32
CA GLU A 326 -10.39 -22.11 -26.02
C GLU A 326 -9.17 -21.97 -25.10
N THR A 327 -7.96 -22.00 -25.66
CA THR A 327 -6.72 -21.79 -24.91
C THR A 327 -6.65 -20.37 -24.37
N ILE A 328 -6.95 -19.35 -25.19
CA ILE A 328 -7.03 -17.96 -24.78
C ILE A 328 -8.04 -17.77 -23.65
N PHE A 329 -9.25 -18.32 -23.83
CA PHE A 329 -10.32 -18.21 -22.85
C PHE A 329 -9.93 -18.79 -21.49
N ARG A 330 -9.34 -19.99 -21.47
CA ARG A 330 -8.87 -20.63 -20.23
C ARG A 330 -7.73 -19.86 -19.58
N THR A 331 -6.78 -19.35 -20.37
CA THR A 331 -5.70 -18.51 -19.85
C THR A 331 -6.25 -17.25 -19.18
N ASN A 332 -7.20 -16.58 -19.82
CA ASN A 332 -7.81 -15.37 -19.25
C ASN A 332 -8.61 -15.67 -17.97
N LEU A 333 -9.34 -16.81 -17.90
CA LEU A 333 -10.03 -17.23 -16.68
C LEU A 333 -9.05 -17.51 -15.53
N GLU A 334 -7.94 -18.20 -15.79
CA GLU A 334 -6.91 -18.45 -14.79
C GLU A 334 -6.24 -17.13 -14.33
N ALA A 335 -5.99 -16.22 -15.29
CA ALA A 335 -5.44 -14.90 -15.00
C ALA A 335 -6.30 -14.13 -14.00
N CYS A 336 -7.64 -14.22 -14.06
CA CYS A 336 -8.55 -13.54 -13.13
C CYS A 336 -8.25 -13.84 -11.66
N HIS A 337 -8.07 -15.12 -11.31
CA HIS A 337 -7.76 -15.54 -9.94
C HIS A 337 -6.39 -15.08 -9.50
N THR A 338 -5.40 -15.22 -10.38
CA THR A 338 -4.01 -14.77 -10.08
C THR A 338 -3.94 -13.27 -9.94
N ILE A 339 -4.61 -12.50 -10.81
CA ILE A 339 -4.68 -11.04 -10.72
C ILE A 339 -5.27 -10.62 -9.37
N ALA A 340 -6.44 -11.15 -9.00
CA ALA A 340 -7.09 -10.83 -7.73
C ALA A 340 -6.19 -11.11 -6.52
N ARG A 341 -5.46 -12.25 -6.54
CA ARG A 341 -4.48 -12.61 -5.51
C ARG A 341 -3.30 -11.63 -5.47
N GLU A 342 -2.71 -11.31 -6.62
CA GLU A 342 -1.56 -10.40 -6.70
C GLU A 342 -1.91 -8.97 -6.28
N LEU A 343 -3.11 -8.50 -6.58
CA LEU A 343 -3.60 -7.20 -6.11
C LEU A 343 -3.62 -7.12 -4.58
N ARG A 344 -4.05 -8.19 -3.91
CA ARG A 344 -4.07 -8.30 -2.44
C ARG A 344 -2.68 -8.47 -1.87
N LEU A 345 -1.90 -9.42 -2.39
CA LEU A 345 -0.55 -9.78 -1.92
C LEU A 345 0.41 -8.59 -2.01
N ARG A 346 0.46 -7.94 -3.16
CA ARG A 346 1.32 -6.76 -3.41
C ARG A 346 0.72 -5.47 -2.86
N ASN A 347 -0.53 -5.50 -2.40
CA ASN A 347 -1.32 -4.33 -2.00
C ASN A 347 -1.34 -3.23 -3.08
N LEU A 348 -1.59 -3.61 -4.33
CA LEU A 348 -1.72 -2.68 -5.44
C LEU A 348 -3.03 -1.89 -5.32
N GLY A 349 -2.99 -0.60 -5.57
CA GLY A 349 -4.16 0.26 -5.44
C GLY A 349 -4.09 1.50 -6.33
N GLY A 350 -5.22 2.17 -6.49
CA GLY A 350 -5.41 3.25 -7.44
C GLY A 350 -6.09 2.74 -8.71
N ILE A 351 -5.73 3.31 -9.85
CA ILE A 351 -6.21 2.88 -11.17
C ILE A 351 -5.41 1.64 -11.60
N ILE A 352 -6.08 0.60 -12.04
CA ILE A 352 -5.48 -0.63 -12.52
C ILE A 352 -6.10 -0.96 -13.88
N ILE A 353 -5.25 -1.18 -14.87
CA ILE A 353 -5.62 -1.52 -16.24
C ILE A 353 -5.13 -2.93 -16.54
N ILE A 354 -6.02 -3.78 -17.00
CA ILE A 354 -5.71 -5.17 -17.36
C ILE A 354 -5.90 -5.34 -18.87
N ASP A 355 -4.85 -5.84 -19.52
CA ASP A 355 -4.83 -6.24 -20.91
C ASP A 355 -4.96 -7.77 -20.98
N PHE A 356 -6.20 -8.23 -21.17
CA PHE A 356 -6.48 -9.64 -21.40
C PHE A 356 -6.16 -10.00 -22.85
N ILE A 357 -5.79 -11.27 -23.08
CA ILE A 357 -5.60 -11.74 -24.44
C ILE A 357 -6.90 -11.59 -25.21
N ASP A 358 -6.83 -11.06 -26.44
CA ASP A 358 -7.99 -10.74 -27.27
C ASP A 358 -8.93 -11.92 -27.44
N MET A 359 -10.22 -11.70 -27.19
CA MET A 359 -11.30 -12.69 -27.33
C MET A 359 -12.29 -12.24 -28.40
N ALA A 360 -12.47 -13.04 -29.44
CA ALA A 360 -13.42 -12.75 -30.53
C ALA A 360 -14.89 -12.85 -30.08
N GLN A 361 -15.20 -13.76 -29.14
CA GLN A 361 -16.56 -14.04 -28.68
C GLN A 361 -16.94 -13.15 -27.50
N GLU A 362 -18.07 -12.45 -27.60
CA GLU A 362 -18.61 -11.62 -26.51
C GLU A 362 -18.89 -12.43 -25.24
N ALA A 363 -19.43 -13.65 -25.41
CA ALA A 363 -19.71 -14.55 -24.29
C ALA A 363 -18.44 -14.91 -23.47
N HIS A 364 -17.27 -14.99 -24.12
CA HIS A 364 -16.01 -15.22 -23.42
C HIS A 364 -15.59 -13.98 -22.63
N ARG A 365 -15.76 -12.79 -23.19
CA ARG A 365 -15.47 -11.53 -22.49
C ARG A 365 -16.35 -11.35 -21.25
N GLU A 366 -17.64 -11.60 -21.37
CA GLU A 366 -18.57 -11.55 -20.26
C GLU A 366 -18.22 -12.58 -19.18
N ALA A 367 -17.88 -13.82 -19.54
CA ALA A 367 -17.48 -14.86 -18.61
C ALA A 367 -16.19 -14.50 -17.85
N VAL A 368 -15.19 -13.94 -18.52
CA VAL A 368 -13.95 -13.45 -17.90
C VAL A 368 -14.24 -12.31 -16.91
N LEU A 369 -15.10 -11.36 -17.26
CA LEU A 369 -15.48 -10.28 -16.33
C LEU A 369 -16.22 -10.81 -15.10
N GLN A 370 -17.13 -11.75 -15.28
CA GLN A 370 -17.84 -12.39 -14.17
C GLN A 370 -16.88 -13.16 -13.25
N GLU A 371 -15.92 -13.87 -13.83
CA GLU A 371 -14.94 -14.61 -13.05
C GLU A 371 -13.97 -13.68 -12.29
N LEU A 372 -13.53 -12.59 -12.93
CA LEU A 372 -12.76 -11.55 -12.27
C LEU A 372 -13.54 -10.92 -11.11
N ALA A 373 -14.83 -10.60 -11.32
CA ALA A 373 -15.69 -10.07 -10.26
C ALA A 373 -15.82 -11.02 -9.07
N LYS A 374 -15.96 -12.34 -9.32
CA LYS A 374 -15.97 -13.37 -8.26
C LYS A 374 -14.65 -13.44 -7.51
N ALA A 375 -13.52 -13.43 -8.22
CA ALA A 375 -12.20 -13.46 -7.60
C ALA A 375 -11.93 -12.21 -6.74
N LEU A 376 -12.39 -11.04 -7.19
CA LEU A 376 -12.29 -9.77 -6.45
C LEU A 376 -13.22 -9.70 -5.22
N ALA A 377 -14.24 -10.55 -5.12
CA ALA A 377 -15.16 -10.57 -3.97
C ALA A 377 -14.48 -10.89 -2.63
N PHE A 378 -13.33 -11.58 -2.68
CA PHE A 378 -12.54 -11.90 -1.48
C PHE A 378 -11.67 -10.73 -0.98
N ASP A 379 -11.56 -9.62 -1.75
CA ASP A 379 -10.77 -8.46 -1.34
C ASP A 379 -11.45 -7.70 -0.21
N ARG A 380 -10.74 -7.52 0.90
CA ARG A 380 -11.21 -6.70 2.04
C ARG A 380 -11.21 -5.21 1.71
N THR A 381 -10.52 -4.80 0.64
CA THR A 381 -10.46 -3.41 0.20
C THR A 381 -11.56 -3.14 -0.83
N ARG A 382 -12.06 -1.90 -0.88
CA ARG A 382 -13.06 -1.53 -1.88
C ARG A 382 -12.46 -1.55 -3.28
N VAL A 383 -13.06 -2.36 -4.15
CA VAL A 383 -12.74 -2.48 -5.57
C VAL A 383 -13.97 -2.07 -6.38
N THR A 384 -13.76 -1.38 -7.49
CA THR A 384 -14.79 -1.09 -8.50
C THR A 384 -14.31 -1.58 -9.85
N LEU A 385 -15.07 -2.44 -10.49
CA LEU A 385 -14.79 -3.02 -11.81
C LEU A 385 -15.67 -2.36 -12.85
N ASN A 386 -15.08 -1.73 -13.89
CA ASN A 386 -15.82 -0.99 -14.92
C ASN A 386 -16.07 -1.79 -16.21
N GLY A 387 -15.40 -2.91 -16.40
CA GLY A 387 -15.53 -3.75 -17.60
C GLY A 387 -14.57 -3.39 -18.73
N PHE A 388 -14.82 -3.92 -19.94
CA PHE A 388 -13.99 -3.68 -21.10
C PHE A 388 -14.22 -2.29 -21.70
N THR A 389 -13.12 -1.62 -22.01
CA THR A 389 -13.11 -0.36 -22.76
C THR A 389 -13.29 -0.63 -24.27
N SER A 390 -13.44 0.44 -25.06
CA SER A 390 -13.42 0.37 -26.53
C SER A 390 -12.10 -0.14 -27.12
N LEU A 391 -11.03 -0.12 -26.32
CA LEU A 391 -9.71 -0.63 -26.71
C LEU A 391 -9.49 -2.09 -26.30
N GLY A 392 -10.49 -2.75 -25.70
CA GLY A 392 -10.34 -4.13 -25.21
C GLY A 392 -9.69 -4.28 -23.83
N LEU A 393 -9.39 -3.16 -23.16
CA LEU A 393 -8.78 -3.17 -21.83
C LEU A 393 -9.83 -3.23 -20.73
N VAL A 394 -9.55 -3.92 -19.62
CA VAL A 394 -10.41 -3.91 -18.44
C VAL A 394 -9.92 -2.89 -17.44
N GLU A 395 -10.83 -2.01 -17.01
CA GLU A 395 -10.55 -0.97 -16.01
C GLU A 395 -11.09 -1.38 -14.64
N LEU A 396 -10.26 -1.23 -13.63
CA LEU A 396 -10.69 -1.35 -12.25
C LEU A 396 -10.00 -0.30 -11.36
N THR A 397 -10.65 0.03 -10.25
CA THR A 397 -10.03 0.86 -9.21
C THR A 397 -10.06 0.13 -7.88
N ARG A 398 -8.97 0.19 -7.14
CA ARG A 398 -8.84 -0.37 -5.80
C ARG A 398 -8.39 0.73 -4.84
N LYS A 399 -9.09 0.90 -3.71
CA LYS A 399 -8.74 1.94 -2.72
C LYS A 399 -7.32 1.70 -2.20
N ARG A 400 -6.47 2.73 -2.28
CA ARG A 400 -5.15 2.70 -1.60
C ARG A 400 -5.36 2.84 -0.10
N SER A 401 -5.07 1.79 0.66
CA SER A 401 -5.18 1.77 2.12
C SER A 401 -3.83 2.00 2.81
N ARG A 402 -2.74 1.59 2.17
CA ARG A 402 -1.34 1.68 2.64
C ARG A 402 -0.38 1.61 1.46
N GLU A 403 0.92 1.74 1.69
CA GLU A 403 1.96 1.53 0.69
C GLU A 403 1.93 0.11 0.12
N ASN A 404 2.31 -0.05 -1.13
CA ASN A 404 2.42 -1.36 -1.76
C ASN A 404 3.72 -2.08 -1.30
N LEU A 405 3.78 -3.40 -1.54
CA LEU A 405 4.88 -4.24 -1.06
C LEU A 405 6.25 -3.75 -1.57
N SER A 406 6.35 -3.31 -2.82
CA SER A 406 7.59 -2.80 -3.41
C SER A 406 8.03 -1.48 -2.75
N GLN A 407 7.11 -0.59 -2.41
CA GLN A 407 7.43 0.66 -1.71
C GLN A 407 7.95 0.42 -0.29
N ILE A 408 7.45 -0.64 0.38
CA ILE A 408 7.90 -0.99 1.75
C ILE A 408 9.28 -1.67 1.73
N LEU A 409 9.54 -2.54 0.74
CA LEU A 409 10.70 -3.43 0.75
C LEU A 409 11.86 -3.00 -0.16
N CYS A 410 11.60 -2.14 -1.15
CA CYS A 410 12.58 -1.76 -2.15
C CYS A 410 12.83 -0.25 -2.18
N GLU A 411 13.98 0.11 -2.74
CA GLU A 411 14.36 1.47 -3.09
C GLU A 411 14.64 1.58 -4.60
N PRO A 412 14.59 2.77 -5.20
CA PRO A 412 14.95 2.94 -6.61
C PRO A 412 16.37 2.43 -6.88
N CYS A 413 16.54 1.68 -7.96
CA CYS A 413 17.85 1.16 -8.35
C CYS A 413 18.86 2.31 -8.54
N PRO A 414 20.00 2.33 -7.81
CA PRO A 414 20.95 3.43 -7.88
C PRO A 414 21.62 3.56 -9.28
N SER A 415 21.76 2.45 -10.00
CA SER A 415 22.38 2.44 -11.34
C SER A 415 21.49 3.10 -12.41
N CYS A 416 20.21 2.77 -12.46
CA CYS A 416 19.29 3.33 -13.45
C CYS A 416 18.33 4.40 -12.88
N GLN A 417 18.39 4.70 -11.59
CA GLN A 417 17.53 5.67 -10.90
C GLN A 417 16.03 5.44 -11.19
N GLY A 418 15.61 4.18 -11.26
CA GLY A 418 14.24 3.79 -11.56
C GLY A 418 13.86 3.74 -13.04
N ARG A 419 14.75 4.05 -13.98
CA ARG A 419 14.46 4.00 -15.43
C ARG A 419 14.26 2.58 -15.99
N GLY A 420 14.73 1.55 -15.27
CA GLY A 420 14.68 0.15 -15.72
C GLY A 420 15.62 -0.21 -16.87
N ARG A 421 16.34 0.78 -17.44
CA ARG A 421 17.27 0.62 -18.57
C ARG A 421 18.49 1.50 -18.37
N LEU A 422 19.63 1.03 -18.86
CA LEU A 422 20.87 1.80 -18.96
C LEU A 422 21.19 2.08 -20.42
N LYS A 423 21.89 3.17 -20.69
CA LYS A 423 22.49 3.40 -22.01
C LYS A 423 23.51 2.30 -22.28
N THR A 424 23.59 1.84 -23.51
CA THR A 424 24.60 0.82 -23.89
C THR A 424 26.01 1.38 -23.74
N PRO A 425 27.03 0.55 -23.48
CA PRO A 425 28.44 1.00 -23.47
C PRO A 425 28.83 1.76 -24.73
N GLN A 426 28.35 1.33 -25.90
CA GLN A 426 28.57 2.02 -27.17
C GLN A 426 27.98 3.44 -27.18
N THR A 427 26.77 3.61 -26.65
CA THR A 427 26.17 4.95 -26.52
C THR A 427 27.04 5.87 -25.67
N ILE A 428 27.59 5.34 -24.57
CA ILE A 428 28.48 6.08 -23.67
C ILE A 428 29.80 6.41 -24.38
N CYS A 429 30.39 5.48 -25.11
CA CYS A 429 31.60 5.76 -25.92
C CYS A 429 31.37 6.95 -26.86
N TYR A 430 30.24 6.99 -27.55
CA TYR A 430 29.92 8.10 -28.44
C TYR A 430 29.59 9.41 -27.73
N GLU A 431 29.03 9.36 -26.54
CA GLU A 431 28.87 10.54 -25.68
C GLU A 431 30.20 11.11 -25.24
N ILE A 432 31.11 10.26 -24.78
CA ILE A 432 32.46 10.62 -24.40
C ILE A 432 33.22 11.26 -25.59
N GLN A 433 33.16 10.66 -26.77
CA GLN A 433 33.78 11.21 -27.97
C GLN A 433 33.30 12.62 -28.31
N ARG A 434 31.96 12.84 -28.26
CA ARG A 434 31.40 14.17 -28.48
C ARG A 434 31.81 15.18 -27.40
N GLU A 435 31.90 14.73 -26.15
CA GLU A 435 32.36 15.58 -25.05
C GLU A 435 33.83 15.95 -25.22
N VAL A 436 34.70 14.99 -25.55
CA VAL A 436 36.12 15.25 -25.81
C VAL A 436 36.32 16.27 -26.94
N VAL A 437 35.52 16.18 -28.03
CA VAL A 437 35.56 17.19 -29.11
C VAL A 437 35.15 18.57 -28.61
N ARG A 438 34.15 18.64 -27.74
CA ARG A 438 33.68 19.89 -27.13
C ARG A 438 34.72 20.52 -26.24
N GLU A 439 35.32 19.72 -25.37
CA GLU A 439 36.37 20.15 -24.45
C GLU A 439 37.64 20.56 -25.19
N ALA A 440 38.02 19.84 -26.26
CA ALA A 440 39.18 20.19 -27.12
C ALA A 440 39.01 21.54 -27.83
N ARG A 441 37.76 21.94 -28.12
CA ARG A 441 37.48 23.27 -28.72
C ARG A 441 37.43 24.39 -27.70
N ARG A 442 37.11 24.06 -26.45
CA ARG A 442 36.88 25.02 -25.36
C ARG A 442 38.18 25.34 -24.61
N TYR A 443 39.02 24.32 -24.44
CA TYR A 443 40.22 24.42 -23.63
C TYR A 443 41.47 24.02 -24.43
N ASP A 444 42.56 24.74 -24.17
CA ASP A 444 43.87 24.42 -24.78
C ASP A 444 44.66 23.41 -23.89
N ALA A 445 44.09 22.21 -23.71
CA ALA A 445 44.74 21.13 -23.00
C ALA A 445 45.80 20.45 -23.88
N GLN A 446 46.88 19.91 -23.29
CA GLN A 446 47.91 19.17 -24.01
C GLN A 446 47.50 17.74 -24.32
N SER A 447 46.70 17.13 -23.45
CA SER A 447 46.16 15.79 -23.62
C SER A 447 44.86 15.60 -22.85
N PHE A 448 44.13 14.52 -23.14
CA PHE A 448 42.91 14.13 -22.45
C PHE A 448 43.05 12.78 -21.80
N ARG A 449 42.49 12.62 -20.62
CA ARG A 449 42.35 11.30 -19.99
C ARG A 449 40.86 11.03 -19.77
N ILE A 450 40.37 9.92 -20.31
CA ILE A 450 39.01 9.43 -20.12
C ILE A 450 39.03 8.44 -18.98
N LEU A 451 38.23 8.71 -17.92
CA LEU A 451 37.93 7.75 -16.85
C LEU A 451 36.49 7.24 -17.07
N ALA A 452 36.32 5.94 -17.15
CA ALA A 452 34.98 5.35 -17.30
C ALA A 452 34.93 3.94 -16.70
N ALA A 453 33.70 3.39 -16.63
CA ALA A 453 33.49 2.04 -16.18
C ALA A 453 34.25 1.00 -17.02
N PRO A 454 34.63 -0.17 -16.43
CA PRO A 454 35.45 -1.19 -17.13
C PRO A 454 34.91 -1.57 -18.51
N ASN A 455 33.60 -1.88 -18.61
CA ASN A 455 32.95 -2.29 -19.85
C ASN A 455 32.95 -1.22 -20.96
N VAL A 456 32.99 0.05 -20.60
CA VAL A 456 33.12 1.16 -21.56
C VAL A 456 34.56 1.29 -22.06
N ILE A 457 35.53 1.16 -21.16
CA ILE A 457 36.97 1.18 -21.54
C ILE A 457 37.33 -0.03 -22.40
N ASP A 458 36.83 -1.23 -22.05
CA ASP A 458 37.05 -2.44 -22.84
C ASP A 458 36.53 -2.26 -24.26
N LEU A 459 35.32 -1.66 -24.42
CA LEU A 459 34.76 -1.37 -25.75
C LEU A 459 35.60 -0.38 -26.54
N PHE A 460 36.21 0.65 -25.92
CA PHE A 460 37.14 1.58 -26.56
C PHE A 460 38.42 0.89 -27.01
N LEU A 461 38.88 -0.12 -26.26
CA LEU A 461 40.10 -0.85 -26.58
C LEU A 461 39.92 -1.91 -27.68
N ASP A 462 38.69 -2.39 -27.86
CA ASP A 462 38.32 -3.44 -28.82
C ASP A 462 37.54 -2.88 -30.01
N GLU A 463 36.21 -2.94 -29.97
CA GLU A 463 35.33 -2.63 -31.11
C GLU A 463 35.40 -1.16 -31.56
N GLU A 464 35.59 -0.21 -30.63
CA GLU A 464 35.60 1.23 -30.91
C GLU A 464 37.06 1.80 -30.99
N SER A 465 38.05 0.93 -31.06
CA SER A 465 39.46 1.36 -31.12
C SER A 465 39.79 2.21 -32.36
N GLN A 466 39.18 1.89 -33.49
CA GLN A 466 39.31 2.68 -34.72
C GLN A 466 38.66 4.06 -34.59
N SER A 467 37.48 4.13 -33.97
CA SER A 467 36.75 5.39 -33.69
C SER A 467 37.58 6.29 -32.76
N LEU A 468 38.22 5.71 -31.76
CA LEU A 468 39.10 6.44 -30.83
C LEU A 468 40.35 6.99 -31.58
N ALA A 469 40.98 6.18 -32.46
CA ALA A 469 42.12 6.64 -33.26
C ALA A 469 41.72 7.80 -34.17
N MET A 470 40.57 7.71 -34.86
CA MET A 470 40.04 8.81 -35.69
C MET A 470 39.76 10.07 -34.86
N LEU A 471 39.30 9.92 -33.62
CA LEU A 471 39.06 11.06 -32.72
C LEU A 471 40.39 11.74 -32.34
N ILE A 472 41.44 10.96 -32.02
CA ILE A 472 42.79 11.48 -31.71
C ILE A 472 43.35 12.28 -32.89
N ASP A 473 43.22 11.73 -34.09
CA ASP A 473 43.66 12.41 -35.34
C ASP A 473 42.86 13.69 -35.58
N PHE A 474 41.56 13.66 -35.35
CA PHE A 474 40.67 14.81 -35.57
C PHE A 474 40.96 15.98 -34.62
N ILE A 475 41.23 15.70 -33.33
CA ILE A 475 41.50 16.75 -32.33
C ILE A 475 42.98 17.14 -32.30
N GLY A 476 43.88 16.31 -32.87
CA GLY A 476 45.34 16.52 -32.88
C GLY A 476 46.01 16.45 -31.52
N LYS A 477 45.36 15.81 -30.53
CA LYS A 477 45.82 15.71 -29.14
C LYS A 477 45.70 14.27 -28.64
N PRO A 478 46.66 13.76 -27.83
CA PRO A 478 46.60 12.40 -27.33
C PRO A 478 45.50 12.20 -26.32
N ILE A 479 44.88 11.01 -26.37
CA ILE A 479 43.87 10.56 -25.41
C ILE A 479 44.39 9.32 -24.70
N SER A 480 44.33 9.30 -23.37
CA SER A 480 44.59 8.14 -22.52
C SER A 480 43.33 7.61 -21.90
N LEU A 481 43.19 6.29 -21.75
CA LEU A 481 42.06 5.62 -21.12
C LEU A 481 42.46 5.15 -19.72
N ALA A 482 41.56 5.28 -18.75
CA ALA A 482 41.72 4.76 -17.40
C ALA A 482 40.41 4.15 -16.91
N VAL A 483 40.51 2.98 -16.30
CA VAL A 483 39.34 2.29 -15.70
C VAL A 483 39.10 2.84 -14.32
N GLU A 484 37.84 3.21 -14.04
CA GLU A 484 37.38 3.54 -12.70
C GLU A 484 36.29 2.52 -12.28
N THR A 485 36.66 1.60 -11.40
CA THR A 485 35.81 0.47 -11.00
C THR A 485 34.61 0.88 -10.13
N ALA A 486 34.67 2.05 -9.50
CA ALA A 486 33.58 2.60 -8.72
C ALA A 486 32.48 3.25 -9.59
N TYR A 487 32.75 3.50 -10.87
CA TYR A 487 31.79 4.11 -11.76
C TYR A 487 30.74 3.12 -12.24
N THR A 488 29.48 3.60 -12.28
CA THR A 488 28.41 2.90 -13.01
C THR A 488 28.64 3.04 -14.51
N GLN A 489 27.99 2.20 -15.32
CA GLN A 489 28.17 2.19 -16.79
C GLN A 489 27.96 3.55 -17.45
N GLU A 490 27.13 4.42 -16.91
CA GLU A 490 26.83 5.74 -17.47
C GLU A 490 27.70 6.86 -16.91
N GLN A 491 28.55 6.57 -15.92
CA GLN A 491 29.44 7.56 -15.33
C GLN A 491 30.80 7.58 -16.05
N TYR A 492 31.25 8.78 -16.38
CA TYR A 492 32.58 9.02 -16.92
C TYR A 492 33.07 10.44 -16.58
N ASP A 493 34.37 10.63 -16.59
CA ASP A 493 35.02 11.92 -16.48
C ASP A 493 36.05 12.09 -17.57
N ILE A 494 36.25 13.35 -18.01
CA ILE A 494 37.27 13.76 -18.94
C ILE A 494 38.22 14.72 -18.22
N VAL A 495 39.43 14.26 -17.97
CA VAL A 495 40.47 15.05 -17.29
C VAL A 495 41.35 15.72 -18.34
N LEU A 496 41.42 17.04 -18.24
CA LEU A 496 42.33 17.87 -19.05
C LEU A 496 43.72 17.82 -18.45
N MET A 497 44.73 17.51 -19.26
CA MET A 497 46.12 17.41 -18.82
C MET A 497 47.02 18.30 -19.67
#